data_ea554041590c44fad86627169cb231f4
#
_entry.id   ea554041590c44fad86627169cb231f4
#
_cell.length_a   1.000
_cell.length_b   1.000
_cell.length_c   1.000
_cell.angle_alpha   90.00
_cell.angle_beta   90.00
_cell.angle_gamma   90.00
#
_symmetry.space_group_name_H-M   'P 1'
#
loop_
_entity.id
_entity.type
_entity.pdbx_description
1 polymer ?
#
loop_
_entity_poly.entity_id
_entity_poly.type
_entity_poly.pdbx_seq_one_letter_code
_entity_poly.pdbx_strand_id
1 'polypeptide(L)'
;INSPQWDSPFYNFGALLNIEAQANSSENITLFVNNQEVSTTSNNLITYTHTVDLYGKQWVKAVATAGSESVADSVYFYVRGEVPVADMPSGVIPGINITGEDEVTLVLHDPPALKQFVFAIGDFNDWELDDDYYMNRTPDGKHYWITLSELNPTQEYIYQYWIDGELKIADPYTEKVSDPWNDKWISSITYPNLIEYPVGKTSGIASVFQVQQEEYVWEATEFVPPAKGDLIIYELHIRDFVEDDYIMTVLDKLDYLQTLGVNAIELMPINEFEGNDSWGYNPSFFFATDKAYGTKNNYKKFIDECHKRGIAVIIDMVLNHSFGQSPLVQMYFNPSAGQYGQPTTENPWYNETCPHPPYCWGYDFDHMSQYTRDFIDRVAEFWLTEFKVDGFRFDFTKGFTNMLTGGEGWNYNAQRVAILKRFADVIWEVNPDAYVILEHFTDNTEEKELAEYRSAEGKGMMLWGNINHPYNEASMGWLTNSNFNWVSHKQRGWSVPHLIGYMESHDEERLMYKNLTYGNSSNPNHNVKELAVALERQK
;
A
#
# COMPACT_ATOMS: atom_id res chain seq x y z
N ILE A 1 -31.76 20.99 7.55
CA ILE A 1 -31.22 21.91 6.52
C ILE A 1 -30.94 21.10 5.26
N ASN A 2 -31.39 21.55 4.09
CA ASN A 2 -31.15 20.91 2.80
C ASN A 2 -29.96 21.53 2.07
N SER A 3 -29.62 22.78 2.36
CA SER A 3 -28.50 23.53 1.81
C SER A 3 -28.02 24.59 2.82
N PRO A 4 -26.71 24.79 3.03
CA PRO A 4 -25.58 24.04 2.46
C PRO A 4 -25.52 22.61 2.95
N GLN A 5 -24.73 21.75 2.24
CA GLN A 5 -24.49 20.37 2.64
C GLN A 5 -23.16 20.26 3.40
N TRP A 6 -23.10 19.39 4.39
CA TRP A 6 -21.95 19.21 5.26
C TRP A 6 -20.70 18.64 4.53
N ASP A 7 -20.89 17.90 3.43
CA ASP A 7 -19.84 17.27 2.62
C ASP A 7 -19.26 18.18 1.52
N SER A 8 -19.86 19.35 1.31
CA SER A 8 -19.42 20.38 0.35
C SER A 8 -19.41 21.76 1.00
N PRO A 9 -18.64 21.97 2.08
CA PRO A 9 -18.74 23.16 2.92
C PRO A 9 -18.05 24.40 2.36
N PHE A 10 -17.22 24.30 1.30
CA PHE A 10 -16.39 25.40 0.82
C PHE A 10 -17.15 26.41 -0.04
N TYR A 11 -17.03 27.67 0.33
CA TYR A 11 -17.58 28.81 -0.45
C TYR A 11 -16.51 29.89 -0.64
N ASN A 12 -16.64 30.63 -1.75
CA ASN A 12 -15.77 31.75 -2.01
C ASN A 12 -16.31 33.03 -1.34
N PHE A 13 -15.39 33.90 -0.90
CA PHE A 13 -15.78 35.22 -0.42
C PHE A 13 -16.55 35.98 -1.53
N GLY A 14 -17.67 36.60 -1.17
CA GLY A 14 -18.59 37.28 -2.11
C GLY A 14 -19.55 36.35 -2.84
N ALA A 15 -19.49 35.05 -2.66
CA ALA A 15 -20.44 34.11 -3.24
C ALA A 15 -21.83 34.29 -2.68
N LEU A 16 -22.86 33.88 -3.45
CA LEU A 16 -24.24 33.80 -3.00
C LEU A 16 -24.53 32.39 -2.52
N LEU A 17 -24.71 32.21 -1.21
CA LEU A 17 -25.09 30.95 -0.58
C LEU A 17 -26.63 30.88 -0.53
N ASN A 18 -27.20 29.92 -1.23
CA ASN A 18 -28.63 29.64 -1.12
C ASN A 18 -28.86 28.67 0.04
N ILE A 19 -29.50 29.16 1.09
CA ILE A 19 -29.87 28.40 2.27
C ILE A 19 -31.28 27.88 2.09
N GLU A 20 -31.50 26.59 2.35
CA GLU A 20 -32.81 25.96 2.34
C GLU A 20 -32.99 25.08 3.57
N ALA A 21 -34.10 25.23 4.26
CA ALA A 21 -34.46 24.34 5.36
C ALA A 21 -35.95 24.00 5.30
N GLN A 22 -36.27 22.76 5.67
CA GLN A 22 -37.63 22.24 5.68
C GLN A 22 -37.97 21.60 7.02
N ALA A 23 -39.19 21.83 7.50
CA ALA A 23 -39.72 21.16 8.69
C ALA A 23 -41.13 20.62 8.41
N ASN A 24 -41.41 19.45 8.98
CA ASN A 24 -42.76 18.87 8.90
C ASN A 24 -43.58 19.36 10.06
N SER A 25 -44.77 19.93 9.78
CA SER A 25 -45.76 20.33 10.80
C SER A 25 -45.26 21.43 11.76
N SER A 26 -44.47 22.40 11.28
CA SER A 26 -44.05 23.58 12.06
C SER A 26 -45.06 24.74 11.89
N GLU A 27 -45.17 25.60 12.92
CA GLU A 27 -45.86 26.88 12.84
C GLU A 27 -44.97 27.96 12.23
N ASN A 28 -43.65 27.90 12.58
CA ASN A 28 -42.67 28.80 12.04
C ASN A 28 -41.31 28.08 11.87
N ILE A 29 -40.56 28.51 10.85
CA ILE A 29 -39.14 28.20 10.68
C ILE A 29 -38.37 29.51 10.69
N THR A 30 -37.34 29.62 11.52
CA THR A 30 -36.44 30.76 11.57
C THR A 30 -35.03 30.34 11.20
N LEU A 31 -34.42 31.07 10.27
CA LEU A 31 -33.01 30.87 9.85
C LEU A 31 -32.10 31.89 10.54
N PHE A 32 -30.94 31.38 10.95
CA PHE A 32 -29.84 32.16 11.50
C PHE A 32 -28.55 31.90 10.70
N VAL A 33 -27.79 32.95 10.45
CA VAL A 33 -26.40 32.87 9.98
C VAL A 33 -25.53 33.51 11.04
N ASN A 34 -24.52 32.78 11.53
CA ASN A 34 -23.61 33.20 12.62
C ASN A 34 -24.39 33.75 13.85
N ASN A 35 -25.47 33.06 14.24
CA ASN A 35 -26.38 33.41 15.32
C ASN A 35 -27.22 34.71 15.10
N GLN A 36 -27.16 35.33 13.91
CA GLN A 36 -28.02 36.43 13.54
C GLN A 36 -29.25 35.92 12.78
N GLU A 37 -30.45 36.30 13.20
CA GLU A 37 -31.67 35.98 12.46
C GLU A 37 -31.66 36.67 11.10
N VAL A 38 -31.85 35.88 10.04
CA VAL A 38 -31.81 36.36 8.65
C VAL A 38 -33.14 36.23 7.93
N SER A 39 -33.98 35.28 8.33
CA SER A 39 -35.31 35.07 7.73
C SER A 39 -36.21 34.23 8.65
N THR A 40 -37.51 34.44 8.56
CA THR A 40 -38.52 33.59 9.21
C THR A 40 -39.72 33.38 8.30
N THR A 41 -40.39 32.23 8.40
CA THR A 41 -41.59 31.90 7.63
C THR A 41 -42.54 31.05 8.44
N SER A 42 -43.87 31.15 8.13
CA SER A 42 -44.89 30.22 8.63
C SER A 42 -45.14 29.04 7.70
N ASN A 43 -44.38 28.91 6.62
CA ASN A 43 -44.46 27.77 5.71
C ASN A 43 -43.51 26.65 6.19
N ASN A 44 -43.75 25.43 5.72
CA ASN A 44 -42.90 24.28 6.03
C ASN A 44 -41.55 24.28 5.29
N LEU A 45 -41.29 25.21 4.37
CA LEU A 45 -40.06 25.40 3.63
C LEU A 45 -39.65 26.87 3.72
N ILE A 46 -38.37 27.11 4.05
CA ILE A 46 -37.76 28.43 4.05
C ILE A 46 -36.55 28.43 3.12
N THR A 47 -36.42 29.50 2.33
CA THR A 47 -35.23 29.75 1.50
C THR A 47 -34.72 31.16 1.77
N TYR A 48 -33.41 31.30 1.78
CA TYR A 48 -32.74 32.60 1.96
C TYR A 48 -31.41 32.60 1.18
N THR A 49 -31.11 33.71 0.51
CA THR A 49 -29.82 33.90 -0.16
C THR A 49 -28.96 34.80 0.70
N HIS A 50 -27.86 34.23 1.19
CA HIS A 50 -26.87 34.93 2.00
C HIS A 50 -25.67 35.32 1.12
N THR A 51 -25.18 36.56 1.25
CA THR A 51 -23.89 36.95 0.65
C THR A 51 -22.79 36.62 1.63
N VAL A 52 -21.86 35.77 1.21
CA VAL A 52 -20.72 35.34 2.02
C VAL A 52 -19.72 36.49 2.16
N ASP A 53 -19.60 37.08 3.34
CA ASP A 53 -18.82 38.29 3.61
C ASP A 53 -17.83 38.19 4.78
N LEU A 54 -17.63 36.97 5.31
CA LEU A 54 -16.64 36.68 6.34
C LEU A 54 -15.79 35.48 5.92
N TYR A 55 -14.54 35.46 6.33
CA TYR A 55 -13.64 34.31 6.20
C TYR A 55 -13.82 33.34 7.39
N GLY A 56 -13.30 32.13 7.23
CA GLY A 56 -13.32 31.08 8.23
C GLY A 56 -14.63 30.33 8.30
N LYS A 57 -14.82 29.62 9.42
CA LYS A 57 -15.99 28.77 9.68
C LYS A 57 -17.21 29.59 10.05
N GLN A 58 -18.31 29.36 9.36
CA GLN A 58 -19.56 30.04 9.56
C GLN A 58 -20.71 29.04 9.72
N TRP A 59 -21.74 29.41 10.46
CA TRP A 59 -22.85 28.52 10.80
C TRP A 59 -24.15 28.98 10.24
N VAL A 60 -24.90 28.04 9.65
CA VAL A 60 -26.31 28.16 9.37
C VAL A 60 -27.08 27.33 10.38
N LYS A 61 -28.07 27.92 11.02
CA LYS A 61 -28.98 27.25 11.95
C LYS A 61 -30.43 27.49 11.54
N ALA A 62 -31.22 26.44 11.51
CA ALA A 62 -32.68 26.50 11.33
C ALA A 62 -33.35 26.07 12.63
N VAL A 63 -34.33 26.83 13.07
CA VAL A 63 -35.15 26.50 14.24
C VAL A 63 -36.61 26.43 13.79
N ALA A 64 -37.24 25.29 13.95
CA ALA A 64 -38.65 25.09 13.70
C ALA A 64 -39.42 25.04 15.04
N THR A 65 -40.56 25.75 15.11
CA THR A 65 -41.40 25.84 16.33
C THR A 65 -42.83 25.40 16.04
N ALA A 66 -43.46 24.72 17.00
CA ALA A 66 -44.87 24.37 17.01
C ALA A 66 -45.42 24.45 18.45
N GLY A 67 -46.24 25.47 18.75
CA GLY A 67 -46.66 25.77 20.12
C GLY A 67 -45.48 26.05 21.05
N SER A 68 -45.32 25.27 22.10
CA SER A 68 -44.20 25.37 23.04
C SER A 68 -42.99 24.50 22.68
N GLU A 69 -43.07 23.70 21.62
CA GLU A 69 -41.99 22.81 21.18
C GLU A 69 -41.11 23.47 20.12
N SER A 70 -39.84 23.17 20.13
CA SER A 70 -38.89 23.61 19.11
C SER A 70 -37.87 22.53 18.80
N VAL A 71 -37.46 22.47 17.56
CA VAL A 71 -36.35 21.63 17.07
C VAL A 71 -35.41 22.50 16.27
N ALA A 72 -34.10 22.23 16.39
CA ALA A 72 -33.10 22.97 15.66
C ALA A 72 -32.18 22.00 14.90
N ASP A 73 -31.71 22.45 13.74
CA ASP A 73 -30.68 21.81 12.94
C ASP A 73 -29.63 22.86 12.56
N SER A 74 -28.38 22.48 12.46
CA SER A 74 -27.29 23.37 12.10
C SER A 74 -26.26 22.69 11.21
N VAL A 75 -25.73 23.45 10.27
CA VAL A 75 -24.66 23.05 9.37
C VAL A 75 -23.66 24.21 9.26
N TYR A 76 -22.38 23.90 9.17
CA TYR A 76 -21.38 24.93 8.90
C TYR A 76 -21.03 25.00 7.41
N PHE A 77 -20.54 26.15 6.98
CA PHE A 77 -19.82 26.34 5.75
C PHE A 77 -18.50 27.07 6.04
N TYR A 78 -17.55 26.91 5.14
CA TYR A 78 -16.22 27.44 5.33
C TYR A 78 -15.79 28.33 4.17
N VAL A 79 -15.24 29.49 4.47
CA VAL A 79 -14.72 30.46 3.51
C VAL A 79 -13.23 30.62 3.74
N ARG A 80 -12.45 29.98 2.87
CA ARG A 80 -10.99 29.99 3.04
C ARG A 80 -10.40 31.37 2.82
N GLY A 81 -9.42 31.72 3.63
CA GLY A 81 -8.49 32.81 3.44
C GLY A 81 -7.41 32.47 2.39
N GLU A 82 -6.39 33.30 2.31
CA GLU A 82 -5.19 32.98 1.54
C GLU A 82 -4.44 31.80 2.20
N VAL A 83 -3.82 30.95 1.37
CA VAL A 83 -3.02 29.83 1.88
C VAL A 83 -1.81 30.37 2.64
N PRO A 84 -1.60 29.98 3.90
CA PRO A 84 -0.41 30.36 4.64
C PRO A 84 0.84 29.81 3.93
N VAL A 85 1.88 30.61 3.81
CA VAL A 85 3.14 30.22 3.16
C VAL A 85 4.26 30.28 4.17
N ALA A 86 4.92 29.14 4.39
CA ALA A 86 6.06 29.05 5.29
C ALA A 86 7.01 27.91 4.86
N ASP A 87 8.30 28.06 5.19
CA ASP A 87 9.26 26.99 5.01
C ASP A 87 8.94 25.82 5.96
N MET A 88 9.16 24.62 5.47
CA MET A 88 8.97 23.39 6.25
C MET A 88 9.96 23.33 7.41
N PRO A 89 9.57 22.83 8.61
CA PRO A 89 10.48 22.63 9.71
C PRO A 89 11.71 21.79 9.31
N SER A 90 12.86 22.11 9.89
CA SER A 90 14.10 21.38 9.56
C SER A 90 14.03 19.93 9.99
N GLY A 91 14.43 19.01 9.10
CA GLY A 91 14.51 17.58 9.39
C GLY A 91 13.22 16.81 9.16
N VAL A 92 12.10 17.45 8.81
CA VAL A 92 10.88 16.73 8.45
C VAL A 92 10.90 16.35 6.96
N ILE A 93 10.24 15.24 6.65
CA ILE A 93 10.14 14.65 5.31
C ILE A 93 8.66 14.38 4.98
N PRO A 94 8.29 14.13 3.71
CA PRO A 94 6.92 13.75 3.37
C PRO A 94 6.38 12.61 4.23
N GLY A 95 5.12 12.74 4.68
CA GLY A 95 4.44 11.78 5.56
C GLY A 95 4.36 12.26 7.00
N ILE A 96 4.32 11.31 7.92
CA ILE A 96 4.13 11.51 9.35
C ILE A 96 5.51 11.65 10.04
N ASN A 97 5.74 12.76 10.74
CA ASN A 97 6.97 13.00 11.48
C ASN A 97 6.64 13.24 12.96
N ILE A 98 7.11 12.39 13.84
CA ILE A 98 7.02 12.62 15.30
C ILE A 98 8.09 13.65 15.65
N THR A 99 7.65 14.86 16.01
CA THR A 99 8.54 16.01 16.25
C THR A 99 8.67 16.40 17.72
N GLY A 100 7.87 15.79 18.60
CA GLY A 100 7.89 16.01 20.04
C GLY A 100 7.24 14.87 20.82
N GLU A 101 7.17 15.00 22.14
CA GLU A 101 6.56 13.99 23.02
C GLU A 101 5.03 13.91 22.84
N ASP A 102 4.41 15.00 22.41
CA ASP A 102 2.98 15.17 22.16
C ASP A 102 2.71 15.90 20.84
N GLU A 103 3.66 15.83 19.90
CA GLU A 103 3.66 16.63 18.69
C GLU A 103 3.96 15.78 17.45
N VAL A 104 3.23 16.06 16.37
CA VAL A 104 3.45 15.47 15.05
C VAL A 104 3.44 16.55 13.97
N THR A 105 4.36 16.45 12.99
CA THR A 105 4.30 17.25 11.76
C THR A 105 3.89 16.36 10.61
N LEU A 106 2.76 16.69 9.98
CA LEU A 106 2.22 16.03 8.80
C LEU A 106 2.69 16.78 7.54
N VAL A 107 3.17 16.05 6.54
CA VAL A 107 3.68 16.65 5.29
C VAL A 107 3.12 15.92 4.08
N LEU A 108 2.32 16.62 3.29
CA LEU A 108 1.87 16.14 1.97
C LEU A 108 2.80 16.68 0.88
N HIS A 109 3.32 15.80 0.02
CA HIS A 109 4.16 16.16 -1.12
C HIS A 109 3.33 16.27 -2.40
N ASP A 110 3.39 17.41 -3.05
CA ASP A 110 2.76 17.73 -4.34
C ASP A 110 3.83 18.16 -5.35
N PRO A 111 4.59 17.23 -5.97
CA PRO A 111 5.70 17.56 -6.85
C PRO A 111 5.37 18.51 -8.02
N PRO A 112 4.19 18.38 -8.69
CA PRO A 112 3.80 19.30 -9.73
C PRO A 112 3.44 20.71 -9.24
N ALA A 113 3.21 20.88 -7.92
CA ALA A 113 2.77 22.15 -7.30
C ALA A 113 1.45 22.67 -7.90
N LEU A 114 0.52 21.78 -8.20
CA LEU A 114 -0.77 22.13 -8.83
C LEU A 114 -1.92 22.19 -7.82
N LYS A 115 -1.77 21.61 -6.64
CA LYS A 115 -2.76 21.72 -5.57
C LYS A 115 -2.76 23.16 -5.02
N GLN A 116 -3.93 23.65 -4.69
CA GLN A 116 -4.09 25.04 -4.30
C GLN A 116 -4.10 25.23 -2.79
N PHE A 117 -4.73 24.28 -2.07
CA PHE A 117 -4.78 24.30 -0.61
C PHE A 117 -5.06 22.92 -0.03
N VAL A 118 -4.68 22.72 1.22
CA VAL A 118 -4.91 21.46 1.94
C VAL A 118 -5.30 21.76 3.38
N PHE A 119 -6.27 21.00 3.90
CA PHE A 119 -6.58 20.92 5.31
C PHE A 119 -6.22 19.54 5.85
N ALA A 120 -5.71 19.47 7.08
CA ALA A 120 -5.68 18.24 7.85
C ALA A 120 -6.99 18.10 8.62
N ILE A 121 -7.71 16.99 8.40
CA ILE A 121 -8.95 16.67 9.12
C ILE A 121 -8.80 15.32 9.80
N GLY A 122 -9.30 15.19 11.02
CA GLY A 122 -9.14 13.95 11.77
C GLY A 122 -9.75 14.01 13.18
N ASP A 123 -9.41 13.03 14.00
CA ASP A 123 -9.91 12.93 15.37
C ASP A 123 -9.44 14.11 16.26
N PHE A 124 -8.35 14.76 15.89
CA PHE A 124 -7.78 15.92 16.62
C PHE A 124 -8.59 17.21 16.44
N ASN A 125 -9.47 17.29 15.46
CA ASN A 125 -10.35 18.44 15.19
C ASN A 125 -11.81 18.04 14.95
N ASP A 126 -12.21 16.86 15.43
CA ASP A 126 -13.56 16.30 15.22
C ASP A 126 -14.00 16.25 13.75
N TRP A 127 -13.03 16.18 12.80
CA TRP A 127 -13.23 16.13 11.34
C TRP A 127 -13.84 17.42 10.76
N GLU A 128 -13.78 18.52 11.51
CA GLU A 128 -14.30 19.81 11.08
C GLU A 128 -13.20 20.72 10.54
N LEU A 129 -13.56 21.56 9.57
CA LEU A 129 -12.65 22.58 9.04
C LEU A 129 -12.48 23.71 10.06
N ASP A 130 -11.22 24.10 10.26
CA ASP A 130 -10.83 25.24 11.08
C ASP A 130 -9.54 25.86 10.55
N ASP A 131 -9.31 27.16 10.79
CA ASP A 131 -8.12 27.88 10.37
C ASP A 131 -6.84 27.29 10.99
N ASP A 132 -6.92 26.75 12.20
CA ASP A 132 -5.80 26.14 12.92
C ASP A 132 -5.31 24.85 12.25
N TYR A 133 -6.11 24.24 11.37
CA TYR A 133 -5.78 23.01 10.62
C TYR A 133 -5.60 23.25 9.12
N TYR A 134 -5.51 24.53 8.71
CA TYR A 134 -5.17 24.93 7.37
C TYR A 134 -3.65 24.80 7.16
N MET A 135 -3.22 23.89 6.31
CA MET A 135 -1.82 23.54 6.14
C MET A 135 -1.02 24.67 5.47
N ASN A 136 0.20 24.90 5.95
CA ASN A 136 1.15 25.79 5.32
C ASN A 136 1.62 25.19 4.00
N ARG A 137 1.72 26.02 2.95
CA ARG A 137 2.34 25.66 1.69
C ARG A 137 3.80 26.18 1.67
N THR A 138 4.73 25.36 1.20
CA THR A 138 6.11 25.82 0.99
C THR A 138 6.18 26.88 -0.12
N PRO A 139 7.20 27.78 -0.11
CA PRO A 139 7.33 28.84 -1.11
C PRO A 139 7.43 28.32 -2.56
N ASP A 140 7.96 27.11 -2.77
CA ASP A 140 8.00 26.45 -4.09
C ASP A 140 6.68 25.74 -4.46
N GLY A 141 5.73 25.70 -3.55
CA GLY A 141 4.40 25.10 -3.74
C GLY A 141 4.35 23.58 -3.69
N LYS A 142 5.48 22.90 -3.46
CA LYS A 142 5.58 21.45 -3.59
C LYS A 142 5.20 20.65 -2.34
N HIS A 143 5.09 21.31 -1.19
CA HIS A 143 4.71 20.63 0.04
C HIS A 143 3.65 21.44 0.77
N TYR A 144 2.77 20.69 1.43
CA TYR A 144 1.84 21.21 2.43
C TYR A 144 2.16 20.56 3.76
N TRP A 145 2.27 21.36 4.83
CA TRP A 145 2.66 20.86 6.13
C TRP A 145 1.92 21.54 7.28
N ILE A 146 1.75 20.81 8.36
CA ILE A 146 1.18 21.31 9.62
C ILE A 146 1.80 20.57 10.78
N THR A 147 2.04 21.30 11.88
CA THR A 147 2.42 20.71 13.17
C THR A 147 1.22 20.71 14.09
N LEU A 148 0.84 19.54 14.59
CA LEU A 148 -0.21 19.32 15.57
C LEU A 148 0.44 19.07 16.91
N SER A 149 0.05 19.85 17.93
CA SER A 149 0.61 19.80 19.29
C SER A 149 -0.48 19.47 20.31
N GLU A 150 -0.08 19.21 21.55
CA GLU A 150 -0.99 18.88 22.67
C GLU A 150 -1.79 17.59 22.42
N LEU A 151 -1.22 16.66 21.65
CA LEU A 151 -1.82 15.35 21.37
C LEU A 151 -1.65 14.43 22.58
N ASN A 152 -2.64 13.55 22.82
CA ASN A 152 -2.43 12.44 23.74
C ASN A 152 -1.47 11.42 23.11
N PRO A 153 -0.24 11.26 23.64
CA PRO A 153 0.79 10.48 22.95
C PRO A 153 0.48 8.99 22.83
N THR A 154 -0.38 8.45 23.70
CA THR A 154 -0.76 7.03 23.70
C THR A 154 -2.05 6.72 22.92
N GLN A 155 -2.69 7.77 22.39
CA GLN A 155 -3.90 7.62 21.59
C GLN A 155 -3.57 7.47 20.11
N GLU A 156 -4.28 6.61 19.41
CA GLU A 156 -4.30 6.59 17.95
C GLU A 156 -5.24 7.69 17.44
N TYR A 157 -4.83 8.36 16.37
CA TYR A 157 -5.58 9.39 15.68
C TYR A 157 -5.79 8.99 14.23
N ILE A 158 -7.05 9.01 13.76
CA ILE A 158 -7.40 8.81 12.35
C ILE A 158 -7.43 10.18 11.67
N TYR A 159 -6.88 10.29 10.45
CA TYR A 159 -6.89 11.56 9.71
C TYR A 159 -6.82 11.36 8.20
N GLN A 160 -7.14 12.44 7.48
CA GLN A 160 -6.98 12.57 6.04
C GLN A 160 -6.49 13.97 5.68
N TYR A 161 -5.93 14.09 4.48
CA TYR A 161 -5.76 15.37 3.81
C TYR A 161 -7.00 15.69 2.99
N TRP A 162 -7.57 16.89 3.17
CA TRP A 162 -8.66 17.40 2.34
C TRP A 162 -8.09 18.45 1.40
N ILE A 163 -7.95 18.07 0.12
CA ILE A 163 -7.24 18.80 -0.92
C ILE A 163 -8.24 19.53 -1.80
N ASP A 164 -8.03 20.82 -2.04
CA ASP A 164 -8.78 21.68 -2.94
C ASP A 164 -10.31 21.69 -2.68
N GLY A 165 -10.73 21.24 -1.49
CA GLY A 165 -12.14 21.15 -1.11
C GLY A 165 -12.92 19.98 -1.71
N GLU A 166 -12.27 19.14 -2.49
CA GLU A 166 -12.91 18.05 -3.25
C GLU A 166 -12.37 16.68 -2.87
N LEU A 167 -11.04 16.54 -2.79
CA LEU A 167 -10.38 15.25 -2.66
C LEU A 167 -9.95 15.00 -1.21
N LYS A 168 -10.42 13.90 -0.62
CA LYS A 168 -9.94 13.40 0.68
C LYS A 168 -9.09 12.16 0.46
N ILE A 169 -7.85 12.17 0.95
CA ILE A 169 -6.93 11.03 0.84
C ILE A 169 -6.23 10.74 2.16
N ALA A 170 -5.84 9.49 2.32
CA ALA A 170 -4.88 9.10 3.35
C ALA A 170 -3.47 9.61 3.01
N ASP A 171 -2.57 9.57 3.98
CA ASP A 171 -1.15 9.85 3.76
C ASP A 171 -0.47 8.69 3.01
N PRO A 172 0.26 8.96 1.93
CA PRO A 172 0.96 7.91 1.18
C PRO A 172 2.02 7.13 1.98
N TYR A 173 2.50 7.71 3.07
CA TYR A 173 3.56 7.16 3.93
C TYR A 173 3.04 6.59 5.26
N THR A 174 1.72 6.42 5.36
CA THR A 174 1.11 5.90 6.58
C THR A 174 1.49 4.44 6.84
N GLU A 175 1.76 4.11 8.11
CA GLU A 175 2.09 2.75 8.56
C GLU A 175 0.87 1.94 9.00
N LYS A 176 -0.29 2.59 9.08
CA LYS A 176 -1.58 1.99 9.41
C LYS A 176 -2.70 2.79 8.78
N VAL A 177 -3.69 2.10 8.26
CA VAL A 177 -4.90 2.72 7.71
C VAL A 177 -6.14 2.33 8.51
N SER A 178 -7.20 3.15 8.38
CA SER A 178 -8.56 2.82 8.81
C SER A 178 -9.44 2.69 7.56
N ASP A 179 -9.97 1.48 7.34
CA ASP A 179 -10.74 1.11 6.16
C ASP A 179 -12.25 1.02 6.50
N PRO A 180 -13.11 1.88 5.90
CA PRO A 180 -14.54 1.87 6.16
C PRO A 180 -15.26 0.60 5.71
N TRP A 181 -14.66 -0.16 4.81
CA TRP A 181 -15.32 -1.31 4.18
C TRP A 181 -14.90 -2.65 4.80
N ASN A 182 -13.63 -2.79 5.17
CA ASN A 182 -13.00 -4.08 5.46
C ASN A 182 -12.60 -4.26 6.93
N ASP A 183 -12.20 -3.22 7.67
CA ASP A 183 -11.74 -3.33 9.07
C ASP A 183 -12.74 -4.03 10.00
N LYS A 184 -14.03 -3.81 9.79
CA LYS A 184 -15.12 -4.44 10.59
C LYS A 184 -15.18 -5.97 10.49
N TRP A 185 -14.50 -6.56 9.52
CA TRP A 185 -14.44 -8.00 9.30
C TRP A 185 -13.18 -8.64 9.89
N ILE A 186 -12.23 -7.83 10.35
CA ILE A 186 -11.01 -8.33 10.99
C ILE A 186 -11.34 -8.79 12.40
N SER A 187 -10.88 -10.02 12.74
CA SER A 187 -11.09 -10.60 14.07
C SER A 187 -10.34 -9.83 15.14
N SER A 188 -10.98 -9.61 16.29
CA SER A 188 -10.30 -9.03 17.46
C SER A 188 -9.20 -9.93 18.06
N ILE A 189 -9.11 -11.19 17.63
CA ILE A 189 -7.98 -12.08 17.94
C ILE A 189 -6.78 -11.70 17.07
N THR A 190 -7.02 -11.50 15.78
CA THR A 190 -5.99 -11.10 14.81
C THR A 190 -5.51 -9.68 15.04
N TYR A 191 -6.42 -8.74 15.25
CA TYR A 191 -6.09 -7.35 15.54
C TYR A 191 -6.85 -6.83 16.77
N PRO A 192 -6.29 -7.00 17.98
CA PRO A 192 -6.88 -6.48 19.21
C PRO A 192 -6.96 -4.94 19.20
N ASN A 193 -8.08 -4.40 19.66
CA ASN A 193 -8.29 -2.95 19.79
C ASN A 193 -8.10 -2.16 18.49
N LEU A 194 -8.44 -2.75 17.34
CA LEU A 194 -8.44 -2.02 16.08
C LEU A 194 -9.34 -0.78 16.22
N ILE A 195 -8.78 0.41 15.93
CA ILE A 195 -9.52 1.66 16.01
C ILE A 195 -10.70 1.65 15.04
N GLU A 196 -11.89 2.05 15.53
CA GLU A 196 -13.10 2.08 14.71
C GLU A 196 -13.07 3.23 13.70
N TYR A 197 -13.49 2.95 12.47
CA TYR A 197 -13.62 3.97 11.43
C TYR A 197 -14.64 5.06 11.84
N PRO A 198 -14.37 6.36 11.63
CA PRO A 198 -15.24 7.47 12.03
C PRO A 198 -16.45 7.63 11.07
N VAL A 199 -17.37 6.68 11.11
CA VAL A 199 -18.56 6.62 10.24
C VAL A 199 -19.37 7.93 10.34
N GLY A 200 -19.72 8.49 9.18
CA GLY A 200 -20.51 9.72 9.09
C GLY A 200 -19.72 11.01 9.23
N LYS A 201 -18.42 10.96 9.56
CA LYS A 201 -17.54 12.13 9.63
C LYS A 201 -16.68 12.30 8.38
N THR A 202 -16.32 11.20 7.75
CA THR A 202 -15.55 11.21 6.51
C THR A 202 -15.91 10.01 5.62
N SER A 203 -15.18 9.86 4.50
CA SER A 203 -15.32 8.77 3.54
C SER A 203 -13.96 8.39 2.96
N GLY A 204 -13.83 7.15 2.44
CA GLY A 204 -12.57 6.63 1.89
C GLY A 204 -11.62 6.16 2.98
N ILE A 205 -10.47 5.62 2.56
CA ILE A 205 -9.42 5.18 3.48
C ILE A 205 -8.81 6.38 4.20
N ALA A 206 -8.53 6.24 5.49
CA ALA A 206 -7.88 7.24 6.31
C ALA A 206 -6.59 6.70 6.92
N SER A 207 -5.64 7.58 7.19
CA SER A 207 -4.39 7.25 7.88
C SER A 207 -4.57 7.18 9.38
N VAL A 208 -3.74 6.40 10.04
CA VAL A 208 -3.68 6.32 11.50
C VAL A 208 -2.27 6.58 11.98
N PHE A 209 -2.12 7.45 12.99
CA PHE A 209 -0.85 7.62 13.70
C PHE A 209 -1.04 7.60 15.22
N GLN A 210 0.05 7.32 15.91
CA GLN A 210 0.18 7.44 17.36
C GLN A 210 1.55 8.04 17.65
N VAL A 211 1.63 9.06 18.53
CA VAL A 211 2.89 9.78 18.80
C VAL A 211 3.90 8.88 19.52
N GLN A 212 3.46 8.16 20.54
CA GLN A 212 4.30 7.20 21.27
C GLN A 212 3.79 5.78 21.01
N GLN A 213 4.40 5.12 20.04
CA GLN A 213 4.17 3.69 19.79
C GLN A 213 5.08 2.87 20.70
N GLU A 214 4.58 1.70 21.13
CA GLU A 214 5.43 0.73 21.83
C GLU A 214 6.47 0.17 20.87
N GLU A 215 7.74 0.44 21.15
CA GLU A 215 8.84 -0.08 20.34
C GLU A 215 8.97 -1.60 20.53
N TYR A 216 9.11 -2.31 19.42
CA TYR A 216 9.39 -3.75 19.45
C TYR A 216 10.83 -4.00 19.88
N VAL A 217 11.03 -4.83 20.90
CA VAL A 217 12.35 -5.21 21.40
C VAL A 217 12.82 -6.48 20.68
N TRP A 218 13.77 -6.34 19.77
CA TRP A 218 14.36 -7.45 19.04
C TRP A 218 15.25 -8.32 19.93
N GLU A 219 15.05 -9.64 19.87
CA GLU A 219 15.82 -10.61 20.66
C GLU A 219 16.90 -11.32 19.83
N ALA A 220 16.67 -11.56 18.53
CA ALA A 220 17.61 -12.21 17.62
C ALA A 220 18.66 -11.22 17.08
N THR A 221 19.52 -10.69 17.95
CA THR A 221 20.50 -9.65 17.60
C THR A 221 21.74 -10.16 16.86
N GLU A 222 21.99 -11.47 16.91
CA GLU A 222 23.19 -12.13 16.32
C GLU A 222 22.85 -12.95 15.07
N PHE A 223 21.66 -12.75 14.49
CA PHE A 223 21.26 -13.48 13.31
C PHE A 223 22.12 -13.09 12.10
N VAL A 224 22.56 -14.11 11.36
CA VAL A 224 23.26 -13.95 10.08
C VAL A 224 22.48 -14.71 9.02
N PRO A 225 22.01 -14.05 7.97
CA PRO A 225 21.24 -14.70 6.93
C PRO A 225 22.06 -15.77 6.18
N PRO A 226 21.44 -16.87 5.71
CA PRO A 226 22.10 -17.90 4.92
C PRO A 226 22.78 -17.34 3.67
N ALA A 227 23.87 -17.96 3.24
CA ALA A 227 24.51 -17.58 1.98
C ALA A 227 23.56 -17.82 0.79
N LYS A 228 23.59 -16.96 -0.24
CA LYS A 228 22.73 -17.05 -1.43
C LYS A 228 22.67 -18.44 -2.07
N GLY A 229 23.80 -19.16 -2.08
CA GLY A 229 23.89 -20.51 -2.65
C GLY A 229 23.28 -21.62 -1.80
N ASP A 230 22.96 -21.34 -0.55
CA ASP A 230 22.47 -22.31 0.44
C ASP A 230 20.99 -22.12 0.79
N LEU A 231 20.31 -21.18 0.11
CA LEU A 231 18.90 -20.88 0.37
C LEU A 231 17.98 -22.05 -0.01
N ILE A 232 17.11 -22.41 0.94
CA ILE A 232 15.95 -23.28 0.76
C ILE A 232 14.74 -22.45 1.13
N ILE A 233 14.09 -21.86 0.12
CA ILE A 233 13.03 -20.89 0.27
C ILE A 233 11.68 -21.62 0.28
N TYR A 234 10.82 -21.24 1.24
CA TYR A 234 9.41 -21.63 1.29
C TYR A 234 8.56 -20.38 1.02
N GLU A 235 7.92 -20.33 -0.13
CA GLU A 235 6.93 -19.31 -0.46
C GLU A 235 5.66 -19.58 0.37
N LEU A 236 5.17 -18.59 1.09
CA LEU A 236 4.10 -18.73 2.05
C LEU A 236 3.07 -17.60 1.92
N HIS A 237 1.81 -17.97 1.69
CA HIS A 237 0.67 -17.07 1.82
C HIS A 237 -0.02 -17.35 3.15
N ILE A 238 -0.14 -16.34 4.03
CA ILE A 238 -0.60 -16.50 5.41
C ILE A 238 -1.99 -17.15 5.46
N ARG A 239 -2.95 -16.60 4.70
CA ARG A 239 -4.33 -17.10 4.63
C ARG A 239 -4.44 -18.55 4.16
N ASP A 240 -3.60 -18.96 3.19
CA ASP A 240 -3.67 -20.31 2.62
C ASP A 240 -2.88 -21.34 3.46
N PHE A 241 -2.01 -20.86 4.34
CA PHE A 241 -1.19 -21.71 5.19
C PHE A 241 -1.83 -22.05 6.54
N VAL A 242 -2.63 -21.14 7.10
CA VAL A 242 -3.35 -21.31 8.37
C VAL A 242 -4.83 -20.96 8.21
N GLU A 243 -5.69 -21.60 9.00
CA GLU A 243 -7.15 -21.50 8.86
C GLU A 243 -7.72 -20.14 9.37
N ASP A 244 -6.99 -19.46 10.24
CA ASP A 244 -7.43 -18.26 10.95
C ASP A 244 -6.80 -16.96 10.42
N ASP A 245 -6.11 -17.04 9.29
CA ASP A 245 -5.47 -15.91 8.61
C ASP A 245 -4.49 -15.10 9.50
N TYR A 246 -3.98 -15.70 10.58
CA TYR A 246 -3.22 -15.00 11.59
C TYR A 246 -1.73 -15.36 11.56
N ILE A 247 -0.84 -14.36 11.41
CA ILE A 247 0.61 -14.58 11.34
C ILE A 247 1.19 -15.24 12.58
N MET A 248 0.55 -15.08 13.76
CA MET A 248 1.00 -15.75 14.98
C MET A 248 0.70 -17.23 14.97
N THR A 249 -0.31 -17.68 14.22
CA THR A 249 -0.57 -19.11 14.00
C THR A 249 0.45 -19.69 13.00
N VAL A 250 0.93 -18.89 12.05
CA VAL A 250 2.08 -19.27 11.19
C VAL A 250 3.34 -19.44 12.04
N LEU A 251 3.59 -18.53 13.01
CA LEU A 251 4.72 -18.62 13.94
C LEU A 251 4.74 -19.97 14.65
N ASP A 252 3.59 -20.52 15.07
CA ASP A 252 3.48 -21.84 15.71
C ASP A 252 3.90 -23.01 14.80
N LYS A 253 4.05 -22.76 13.48
CA LYS A 253 4.51 -23.75 12.49
C LYS A 253 5.99 -23.64 12.14
N LEU A 254 6.73 -22.68 12.69
CA LEU A 254 8.14 -22.46 12.33
C LEU A 254 9.03 -23.68 12.62
N ASP A 255 8.80 -24.41 13.69
CA ASP A 255 9.55 -25.63 14.01
C ASP A 255 9.31 -26.75 12.98
N TYR A 256 8.10 -26.81 12.40
CA TYR A 256 7.81 -27.70 11.29
C TYR A 256 8.61 -27.30 10.03
N LEU A 257 8.60 -26.03 9.66
CA LEU A 257 9.35 -25.52 8.50
C LEU A 257 10.87 -25.73 8.68
N GLN A 258 11.39 -25.45 9.86
CA GLN A 258 12.80 -25.72 10.19
C GLN A 258 13.14 -27.23 10.06
N THR A 259 12.25 -28.11 10.49
CA THR A 259 12.45 -29.58 10.37
C THR A 259 12.44 -30.04 8.91
N LEU A 260 11.74 -29.35 8.02
CA LEU A 260 11.80 -29.58 6.57
C LEU A 260 13.13 -29.12 5.95
N GLY A 261 13.96 -28.40 6.69
CA GLY A 261 15.20 -27.83 6.19
C GLY A 261 15.05 -26.46 5.53
N VAL A 262 13.89 -25.80 5.67
CA VAL A 262 13.67 -24.44 5.22
C VAL A 262 14.55 -23.49 6.02
N ASN A 263 15.28 -22.62 5.34
CA ASN A 263 16.13 -21.60 5.95
C ASN A 263 15.82 -20.17 5.45
N ALA A 264 14.80 -20.02 4.62
CA ALA A 264 14.22 -18.73 4.25
C ALA A 264 12.71 -18.89 4.00
N ILE A 265 11.92 -17.96 4.50
CA ILE A 265 10.49 -17.86 4.20
C ILE A 265 10.30 -16.64 3.31
N GLU A 266 9.68 -16.83 2.14
CA GLU A 266 9.21 -15.76 1.27
C GLU A 266 7.72 -15.55 1.55
N LEU A 267 7.40 -14.44 2.22
CA LEU A 267 6.01 -14.07 2.47
C LEU A 267 5.44 -13.44 1.20
N MET A 268 4.37 -14.01 0.64
CA MET A 268 3.56 -13.35 -0.37
C MET A 268 3.13 -11.97 0.13
N PRO A 269 2.74 -11.02 -0.76
CA PRO A 269 2.65 -9.60 -0.40
C PRO A 269 1.84 -9.35 0.87
N ILE A 270 2.44 -8.65 1.82
CA ILE A 270 1.87 -8.30 3.13
C ILE A 270 1.67 -6.81 3.32
N ASN A 271 1.90 -6.00 2.29
CA ASN A 271 1.50 -4.60 2.29
C ASN A 271 -0.01 -4.49 2.32
N GLU A 272 -0.54 -3.45 2.96
CA GLU A 272 -1.99 -3.19 2.97
C GLU A 272 -2.53 -3.10 1.55
N PHE A 273 -3.36 -4.07 1.17
CA PHE A 273 -3.96 -4.22 -0.15
C PHE A 273 -5.47 -3.94 -0.11
N GLU A 274 -6.12 -3.85 -1.25
CA GLU A 274 -7.56 -3.63 -1.33
C GLU A 274 -8.34 -4.88 -0.90
N GLY A 275 -9.15 -4.77 0.16
CA GLY A 275 -9.94 -5.85 0.75
C GLY A 275 -9.15 -6.64 1.78
N ASN A 276 -9.75 -7.73 2.33
CA ASN A 276 -9.12 -8.65 3.28
C ASN A 276 -8.87 -10.04 2.68
N ASP A 277 -9.23 -10.24 1.42
CA ASP A 277 -9.22 -11.54 0.76
C ASP A 277 -8.53 -11.42 -0.62
N SER A 278 -7.20 -11.38 -0.60
CA SER A 278 -6.35 -11.26 -1.78
C SER A 278 -5.04 -12.03 -1.57
N TRP A 279 -4.33 -12.30 -2.66
CA TRP A 279 -2.92 -12.71 -2.61
C TRP A 279 -1.97 -11.54 -2.32
N GLY A 280 -2.49 -10.29 -2.29
CA GLY A 280 -1.72 -9.09 -1.98
C GLY A 280 -1.10 -8.39 -3.19
N TYR A 281 -1.32 -8.89 -4.43
CA TYR A 281 -0.82 -8.24 -5.67
C TYR A 281 -1.67 -7.04 -6.11
N ASN A 282 -2.50 -6.51 -5.22
CA ASN A 282 -3.26 -5.28 -5.36
C ASN A 282 -2.96 -4.27 -4.24
N PRO A 283 -1.67 -3.93 -4.01
CA PRO A 283 -1.28 -3.07 -2.90
C PRO A 283 -1.70 -1.62 -3.14
N SER A 284 -1.97 -0.91 -2.05
CA SER A 284 -2.28 0.52 -2.05
C SER A 284 -1.46 1.32 -1.04
N PHE A 285 -0.97 0.70 0.04
CA PHE A 285 -0.19 1.36 1.09
C PHE A 285 1.09 0.57 1.40
N PHE A 286 2.22 1.08 0.95
CA PHE A 286 3.49 0.37 0.93
C PHE A 286 4.27 0.38 2.25
N PHE A 287 3.89 1.25 3.20
CA PHE A 287 4.48 1.34 4.54
C PHE A 287 3.61 0.65 5.60
N ALA A 288 2.38 0.29 5.27
CA ALA A 288 1.47 -0.40 6.16
C ALA A 288 1.50 -1.92 5.94
N THR A 289 1.51 -2.68 7.04
CA THR A 289 1.22 -4.12 6.99
C THR A 289 -0.28 -4.35 6.89
N ASP A 290 -0.69 -5.38 6.15
CA ASP A 290 -2.10 -5.76 6.08
C ASP A 290 -2.62 -6.22 7.44
N LYS A 291 -3.67 -5.53 7.90
CA LYS A 291 -4.28 -5.75 9.22
C LYS A 291 -5.02 -7.08 9.34
N ALA A 292 -5.44 -7.65 8.21
CA ALA A 292 -6.14 -8.93 8.19
C ALA A 292 -5.27 -10.08 8.70
N TYR A 293 -3.94 -9.93 8.70
CA TYR A 293 -3.01 -10.93 9.17
C TYR A 293 -2.40 -10.64 10.54
N GLY A 294 -2.59 -9.44 11.09
CA GLY A 294 -2.09 -9.10 12.42
C GLY A 294 -1.61 -7.66 12.58
N THR A 295 -1.11 -7.35 13.75
CA THR A 295 -0.54 -6.04 14.08
C THR A 295 0.91 -5.90 13.58
N LYS A 296 1.40 -4.68 13.41
CA LYS A 296 2.81 -4.37 13.11
C LYS A 296 3.77 -5.17 14.01
N ASN A 297 3.50 -5.23 15.31
CA ASN A 297 4.35 -5.97 16.26
C ASN A 297 4.21 -7.50 16.14
N ASN A 298 3.10 -8.02 15.62
CA ASN A 298 2.99 -9.45 15.31
C ASN A 298 3.93 -9.83 14.15
N TYR A 299 4.01 -9.03 13.11
CA TYR A 299 4.96 -9.25 12.01
C TYR A 299 6.41 -9.17 12.47
N LYS A 300 6.76 -8.16 13.28
CA LYS A 300 8.12 -8.05 13.86
C LYS A 300 8.45 -9.27 14.71
N LYS A 301 7.50 -9.73 15.53
CA LYS A 301 7.68 -10.94 16.34
C LYS A 301 7.86 -12.19 15.50
N PHE A 302 7.11 -12.34 14.42
CA PHE A 302 7.28 -13.44 13.49
C PHE A 302 8.69 -13.46 12.88
N ILE A 303 9.17 -12.30 12.42
CA ILE A 303 10.52 -12.15 11.84
C ILE A 303 11.60 -12.48 12.89
N ASP A 304 11.47 -11.95 14.10
CA ASP A 304 12.40 -12.20 15.20
C ASP A 304 12.47 -13.70 15.56
N GLU A 305 11.33 -14.38 15.59
CA GLU A 305 11.26 -15.83 15.84
C GLU A 305 11.82 -16.67 14.66
N CYS A 306 11.69 -16.19 13.43
CA CYS A 306 12.38 -16.78 12.27
C CYS A 306 13.90 -16.67 12.44
N HIS A 307 14.41 -15.49 12.76
CA HIS A 307 15.83 -15.23 12.97
C HIS A 307 16.42 -16.08 14.09
N LYS A 308 15.72 -16.27 15.21
CA LYS A 308 16.14 -17.18 16.29
C LYS A 308 16.33 -18.63 15.84
N ARG A 309 15.63 -19.04 14.79
CA ARG A 309 15.71 -20.39 14.20
C ARG A 309 16.68 -20.49 13.03
N GLY A 310 17.38 -19.41 12.70
CA GLY A 310 18.26 -19.33 11.53
C GLY A 310 17.51 -19.27 10.20
N ILE A 311 16.28 -18.80 10.20
CA ILE A 311 15.41 -18.65 9.02
C ILE A 311 15.37 -17.18 8.62
N ALA A 312 15.79 -16.85 7.41
CA ALA A 312 15.66 -15.53 6.83
C ALA A 312 14.20 -15.25 6.42
N VAL A 313 13.82 -13.96 6.41
CA VAL A 313 12.48 -13.54 5.94
C VAL A 313 12.63 -12.62 4.74
N ILE A 314 12.04 -13.03 3.63
CA ILE A 314 11.99 -12.33 2.35
C ILE A 314 10.54 -11.84 2.17
N ILE A 315 10.36 -10.61 1.74
CA ILE A 315 9.03 -10.08 1.42
C ILE A 315 8.86 -10.01 -0.09
N ASP A 316 7.75 -10.56 -0.57
CA ASP A 316 7.28 -10.34 -1.93
C ASP A 316 6.73 -8.92 -2.04
N MET A 317 7.38 -8.09 -2.85
CA MET A 317 7.14 -6.67 -2.94
C MET A 317 6.67 -6.27 -4.35
N VAL A 318 5.46 -5.75 -4.43
CA VAL A 318 4.84 -5.33 -5.68
C VAL A 318 5.12 -3.85 -5.92
N LEU A 319 6.15 -3.53 -6.72
CA LEU A 319 6.52 -2.16 -7.07
C LEU A 319 6.39 -1.86 -8.57
N ASN A 320 5.77 -2.74 -9.34
CA ASN A 320 5.43 -2.46 -10.73
C ASN A 320 4.17 -1.59 -10.85
N HIS A 321 3.22 -1.78 -9.95
CA HIS A 321 1.92 -1.11 -9.98
C HIS A 321 1.34 -0.92 -8.57
N SER A 322 0.26 -0.14 -8.48
CA SER A 322 -0.63 -0.09 -7.31
C SER A 322 -2.09 -0.04 -7.74
N PHE A 323 -2.99 -0.05 -6.76
CA PHE A 323 -4.44 -0.01 -7.03
C PHE A 323 -5.08 1.31 -6.61
N GLY A 324 -6.39 1.44 -6.81
CA GLY A 324 -7.11 2.70 -6.77
C GLY A 324 -7.25 3.36 -5.40
N GLN A 325 -7.05 2.60 -4.31
CA GLN A 325 -7.04 3.14 -2.97
C GLN A 325 -5.71 3.86 -2.63
N SER A 326 -4.67 3.70 -3.46
CA SER A 326 -3.40 4.40 -3.26
C SER A 326 -3.57 5.92 -3.33
N PRO A 327 -3.15 6.65 -2.28
CA PRO A 327 -3.21 8.12 -2.27
C PRO A 327 -2.43 8.77 -3.42
N LEU A 328 -1.31 8.18 -3.83
CA LEU A 328 -0.49 8.68 -4.93
C LEU A 328 -1.21 8.58 -6.28
N VAL A 329 -2.06 7.56 -6.47
CA VAL A 329 -2.95 7.45 -7.64
C VAL A 329 -4.01 8.55 -7.57
N GLN A 330 -4.68 8.69 -6.42
CA GLN A 330 -5.83 9.56 -6.23
C GLN A 330 -5.49 11.05 -6.38
N MET A 331 -4.24 11.45 -6.04
CA MET A 331 -3.83 12.85 -6.14
C MET A 331 -4.00 13.45 -7.53
N TYR A 332 -3.77 12.67 -8.57
CA TYR A 332 -3.88 13.09 -9.97
C TYR A 332 -4.54 12.00 -10.80
N PHE A 333 -5.87 11.94 -10.74
CA PHE A 333 -6.66 10.87 -11.31
C PHE A 333 -7.87 11.37 -12.09
N ASN A 334 -8.11 10.78 -13.25
CA ASN A 334 -9.29 11.03 -14.07
C ASN A 334 -10.23 9.81 -14.02
N PRO A 335 -11.33 9.87 -13.22
CA PRO A 335 -12.25 8.74 -13.09
C PRO A 335 -13.07 8.45 -14.35
N SER A 336 -13.10 9.39 -15.31
CA SER A 336 -13.83 9.23 -16.57
C SER A 336 -12.98 8.66 -17.70
N ALA A 337 -11.69 8.48 -17.51
CA ALA A 337 -10.81 7.93 -18.52
C ALA A 337 -10.71 6.40 -18.41
N GLY A 338 -10.59 5.71 -19.56
CA GLY A 338 -10.50 4.25 -19.58
C GLY A 338 -11.75 3.54 -19.03
N GLN A 339 -11.58 2.29 -18.62
CA GLN A 339 -12.66 1.48 -18.04
C GLN A 339 -12.82 1.70 -16.53
N TYR A 340 -11.72 1.98 -15.83
CA TYR A 340 -11.67 2.09 -14.36
C TYR A 340 -11.10 3.43 -13.90
N GLY A 341 -11.05 4.43 -14.77
CA GLY A 341 -10.26 5.64 -14.56
C GLY A 341 -8.78 5.43 -14.84
N GLN A 342 -8.00 6.50 -14.83
CA GLN A 342 -6.54 6.42 -14.99
C GLN A 342 -5.85 7.62 -14.35
N PRO A 343 -4.56 7.52 -13.99
CA PRO A 343 -3.74 8.67 -13.63
C PRO A 343 -3.77 9.72 -14.76
N THR A 344 -3.65 10.99 -14.41
CA THR A 344 -3.50 12.05 -15.42
C THR A 344 -2.04 12.22 -15.81
N THR A 345 -1.76 12.96 -16.86
CA THR A 345 -0.39 13.31 -17.31
C THR A 345 0.40 14.10 -16.27
N GLU A 346 -0.29 14.72 -15.32
CA GLU A 346 0.33 15.45 -14.20
C GLU A 346 0.74 14.55 -13.04
N ASN A 347 0.30 13.27 -13.03
CA ASN A 347 0.70 12.36 -11.97
C ASN A 347 2.20 12.07 -12.05
N PRO A 348 2.98 12.45 -11.03
CA PRO A 348 4.44 12.34 -11.12
C PRO A 348 4.97 10.94 -10.78
N TRP A 349 4.10 10.03 -10.29
CA TRP A 349 4.48 8.67 -9.86
C TRP A 349 4.04 7.59 -10.83
N TYR A 350 3.00 7.82 -11.64
CA TYR A 350 2.38 6.80 -12.48
C TYR A 350 2.37 7.18 -13.94
N ASN A 351 2.48 6.18 -14.79
CA ASN A 351 2.20 6.32 -16.21
C ASN A 351 0.70 6.55 -16.43
N GLU A 352 0.33 7.50 -17.30
CA GLU A 352 -1.07 7.71 -17.71
C GLU A 352 -1.66 6.43 -18.32
N THR A 353 -0.84 5.73 -19.10
CA THR A 353 -1.21 4.47 -19.75
C THR A 353 -0.10 3.45 -19.51
N CYS A 354 -0.47 2.26 -19.08
CA CYS A 354 0.48 1.17 -18.89
C CYS A 354 1.28 0.89 -20.16
N PRO A 355 2.63 0.89 -20.11
CA PRO A 355 3.49 0.65 -21.27
C PRO A 355 3.74 -0.83 -21.56
N HIS A 356 3.09 -1.77 -20.85
CA HIS A 356 3.40 -3.21 -20.89
C HIS A 356 2.26 -4.13 -21.40
N PRO A 357 1.42 -3.76 -22.38
CA PRO A 357 0.36 -4.65 -22.82
C PRO A 357 0.93 -5.99 -23.32
N PRO A 358 0.31 -7.15 -22.98
CA PRO A 358 -0.98 -7.28 -22.29
C PRO A 358 -0.92 -7.28 -20.76
N TYR A 359 0.25 -7.12 -20.15
CA TYR A 359 0.48 -7.23 -18.71
C TYR A 359 0.29 -5.88 -18.00
N CYS A 360 -0.95 -5.44 -17.91
CA CYS A 360 -1.34 -4.16 -17.31
C CYS A 360 -2.30 -4.42 -16.15
N TRP A 361 -1.78 -4.50 -14.95
CA TRP A 361 -2.54 -4.62 -13.72
C TRP A 361 -2.50 -3.31 -12.94
N GLY A 362 -3.62 -2.90 -12.36
CA GLY A 362 -3.69 -1.67 -11.58
C GLY A 362 -3.19 -0.44 -12.37
N TYR A 363 -2.48 0.43 -11.68
CA TYR A 363 -1.86 1.64 -12.22
C TYR A 363 -0.35 1.51 -12.16
N ASP A 364 0.29 1.63 -13.31
CA ASP A 364 1.70 1.33 -13.54
C ASP A 364 2.61 2.45 -13.03
N PHE A 365 3.59 2.13 -12.20
CA PHE A 365 4.56 3.10 -11.71
C PHE A 365 5.51 3.58 -12.81
N ASP A 366 5.71 4.88 -12.92
CA ASP A 366 6.73 5.48 -13.77
C ASP A 366 8.12 5.36 -13.14
N HIS A 367 8.83 4.27 -13.38
CA HIS A 367 10.19 4.03 -12.87
C HIS A 367 11.25 4.99 -13.45
N MET A 368 10.91 5.81 -14.46
CA MET A 368 11.77 6.87 -14.97
C MET A 368 11.63 8.15 -14.15
N SER A 369 10.53 8.29 -13.42
CA SER A 369 10.31 9.44 -12.55
C SER A 369 11.24 9.40 -11.31
N GLN A 370 11.84 10.55 -10.99
CA GLN A 370 12.61 10.68 -9.74
C GLN A 370 11.70 10.50 -8.51
N TYR A 371 10.47 10.97 -8.60
CA TYR A 371 9.52 10.88 -7.47
C TYR A 371 9.10 9.44 -7.17
N THR A 372 8.95 8.62 -8.20
CA THR A 372 8.73 7.17 -8.02
C THR A 372 9.97 6.52 -7.41
N ARG A 373 11.17 6.86 -7.90
CA ARG A 373 12.42 6.31 -7.35
C ARG A 373 12.60 6.67 -5.89
N ASP A 374 12.39 7.92 -5.50
CA ASP A 374 12.50 8.36 -4.11
C ASP A 374 11.48 7.64 -3.20
N PHE A 375 10.28 7.39 -3.73
CA PHE A 375 9.24 6.66 -2.99
C PHE A 375 9.62 5.19 -2.77
N ILE A 376 10.01 4.45 -3.84
CA ILE A 376 10.35 3.03 -3.73
C ILE A 376 11.64 2.80 -2.95
N ASP A 377 12.60 3.71 -3.01
CA ASP A 377 13.82 3.67 -2.23
C ASP A 377 13.49 3.73 -0.73
N ARG A 378 12.61 4.66 -0.35
CA ARG A 378 12.13 4.78 1.03
C ARG A 378 11.30 3.57 1.49
N VAL A 379 10.52 2.96 0.59
CA VAL A 379 9.84 1.70 0.90
C VAL A 379 10.84 0.62 1.25
N ALA A 380 11.88 0.42 0.43
CA ALA A 380 12.91 -0.59 0.70
C ALA A 380 13.67 -0.32 2.01
N GLU A 381 14.08 0.93 2.25
CA GLU A 381 14.73 1.34 3.51
C GLU A 381 13.84 1.03 4.72
N PHE A 382 12.56 1.38 4.67
CA PHE A 382 11.62 1.15 5.75
C PHE A 382 11.51 -0.33 6.14
N TRP A 383 11.30 -1.21 5.18
CA TRP A 383 11.17 -2.65 5.47
C TRP A 383 12.47 -3.28 5.98
N LEU A 384 13.63 -2.84 5.47
CA LEU A 384 14.93 -3.31 5.93
C LEU A 384 15.28 -2.82 7.34
N THR A 385 14.89 -1.60 7.70
CA THR A 385 15.26 -0.99 9.00
C THR A 385 14.22 -1.24 10.07
N GLU A 386 12.94 -1.03 9.77
CA GLU A 386 11.85 -1.11 10.73
C GLU A 386 11.42 -2.55 11.01
N PHE A 387 11.36 -3.39 9.98
CA PHE A 387 10.97 -4.80 10.11
C PHE A 387 12.17 -5.76 10.10
N LYS A 388 13.37 -5.28 9.76
CA LYS A 388 14.59 -6.09 9.67
C LYS A 388 14.43 -7.31 8.77
N VAL A 389 13.71 -7.17 7.66
CA VAL A 389 13.62 -8.23 6.67
C VAL A 389 14.98 -8.46 5.99
N ASP A 390 15.23 -9.67 5.53
CA ASP A 390 16.53 -10.06 4.95
C ASP A 390 16.62 -9.81 3.45
N GLY A 391 15.54 -9.36 2.84
CA GLY A 391 15.51 -8.99 1.43
C GLY A 391 14.11 -9.03 0.84
N PHE A 392 14.08 -8.94 -0.48
CA PHE A 392 12.84 -8.85 -1.24
C PHE A 392 12.85 -9.80 -2.43
N ARG A 393 11.70 -10.34 -2.77
CA ARG A 393 11.34 -10.79 -4.11
C ARG A 393 10.50 -9.70 -4.74
N PHE A 394 10.93 -9.16 -5.86
CA PHE A 394 10.19 -8.12 -6.58
C PHE A 394 9.35 -8.75 -7.67
N ASP A 395 8.04 -8.48 -7.56
CA ASP A 395 7.04 -8.89 -8.53
C ASP A 395 7.23 -8.20 -9.87
N PHE A 396 7.08 -8.94 -10.97
CA PHE A 396 7.02 -8.45 -12.34
C PHE A 396 8.07 -7.38 -12.70
N THR A 397 9.34 -7.60 -12.37
CA THR A 397 10.42 -6.62 -12.61
C THR A 397 10.72 -6.34 -14.07
N LYS A 398 10.25 -7.15 -15.00
CA LYS A 398 10.30 -6.80 -16.44
C LYS A 398 9.45 -5.57 -16.79
N GLY A 399 8.51 -5.19 -15.94
CA GLY A 399 7.73 -3.96 -16.02
C GLY A 399 8.46 -2.69 -15.56
N PHE A 400 9.68 -2.78 -14.96
CA PHE A 400 10.40 -1.61 -14.48
C PHE A 400 11.03 -0.78 -15.60
N THR A 401 10.22 -0.38 -16.56
CA THR A 401 10.61 0.45 -17.71
C THR A 401 9.39 1.08 -18.35
N ASN A 402 9.52 2.27 -18.90
CA ASN A 402 8.47 2.92 -19.71
C ASN A 402 8.60 2.59 -21.20
N MET A 403 9.58 1.77 -21.58
CA MET A 403 9.82 1.44 -22.99
C MET A 403 9.07 0.16 -23.38
N LEU A 404 8.31 0.24 -24.48
CA LEU A 404 7.80 -0.95 -25.15
C LEU A 404 8.99 -1.76 -25.69
N THR A 405 9.23 -2.94 -25.12
CA THR A 405 10.39 -3.76 -25.46
C THR A 405 10.11 -4.82 -26.52
N GLY A 406 8.93 -4.80 -27.13
CA GLY A 406 8.51 -5.83 -28.09
C GLY A 406 8.44 -7.23 -27.46
N GLY A 407 7.71 -8.15 -28.07
CA GLY A 407 7.65 -9.53 -27.57
C GLY A 407 7.25 -9.64 -26.10
N GLU A 408 6.34 -8.80 -25.64
CA GLU A 408 5.81 -8.83 -24.28
C GLU A 408 6.89 -8.57 -23.19
N GLY A 409 7.89 -7.75 -23.48
CA GLY A 409 8.97 -7.43 -22.54
C GLY A 409 10.10 -8.45 -22.44
N TRP A 410 10.10 -9.49 -23.27
CA TRP A 410 11.13 -10.54 -23.26
C TRP A 410 12.49 -10.11 -23.82
N ASN A 411 12.55 -9.04 -24.61
CA ASN A 411 13.79 -8.57 -25.20
C ASN A 411 14.65 -7.78 -24.20
N TYR A 412 15.97 -7.83 -24.40
CA TYR A 412 16.92 -7.06 -23.60
C TYR A 412 16.60 -5.56 -23.58
N ASN A 413 16.61 -4.97 -22.39
CA ASN A 413 16.33 -3.55 -22.18
C ASN A 413 17.36 -2.90 -21.23
N ALA A 414 18.30 -2.15 -21.82
CA ALA A 414 19.36 -1.49 -21.07
C ALA A 414 18.85 -0.47 -20.03
N GLN A 415 17.70 0.17 -20.26
CA GLN A 415 17.09 1.12 -19.34
C GLN A 415 16.59 0.40 -18.08
N ARG A 416 15.87 -0.71 -18.25
CA ARG A 416 15.40 -1.57 -17.16
C ARG A 416 16.56 -2.12 -16.34
N VAL A 417 17.61 -2.60 -17.00
CA VAL A 417 18.85 -3.03 -16.34
C VAL A 417 19.44 -1.91 -15.48
N ALA A 418 19.51 -0.68 -16.00
CA ALA A 418 20.03 0.45 -15.24
C ALA A 418 19.16 0.80 -14.02
N ILE A 419 17.82 0.76 -14.15
CA ILE A 419 16.88 0.99 -13.06
C ILE A 419 17.07 -0.05 -11.96
N LEU A 420 17.08 -1.35 -12.32
CA LEU A 420 17.22 -2.44 -11.37
C LEU A 420 18.57 -2.43 -10.65
N LYS A 421 19.68 -2.12 -11.37
CA LYS A 421 21.01 -1.98 -10.76
C LYS A 421 21.05 -0.83 -9.75
N ARG A 422 20.51 0.34 -10.12
CA ARG A 422 20.42 1.47 -9.21
C ARG A 422 19.63 1.13 -7.96
N PHE A 423 18.47 0.48 -8.12
CA PHE A 423 17.61 0.12 -7.00
C PHE A 423 18.28 -0.93 -6.09
N ALA A 424 18.93 -1.93 -6.66
CA ALA A 424 19.71 -2.90 -5.90
C ALA A 424 20.86 -2.22 -5.11
N ASP A 425 21.52 -1.22 -5.68
CA ASP A 425 22.56 -0.45 -4.97
C ASP A 425 21.99 0.25 -3.73
N VAL A 426 20.82 0.89 -3.81
CA VAL A 426 20.15 1.52 -2.67
C VAL A 426 19.83 0.50 -1.59
N ILE A 427 19.28 -0.67 -1.95
CA ILE A 427 19.02 -1.74 -1.00
C ILE A 427 20.30 -2.18 -0.27
N TRP A 428 21.40 -2.37 -1.02
CA TRP A 428 22.68 -2.79 -0.46
C TRP A 428 23.44 -1.69 0.28
N GLU A 429 23.08 -0.41 0.10
CA GLU A 429 23.57 0.69 0.94
C GLU A 429 22.92 0.63 2.33
N VAL A 430 21.66 0.25 2.42
CA VAL A 430 20.93 0.08 3.69
C VAL A 430 21.35 -1.22 4.40
N ASN A 431 21.26 -2.34 3.70
CA ASN A 431 21.67 -3.65 4.21
C ASN A 431 22.56 -4.37 3.17
N PRO A 432 23.88 -4.40 3.39
CA PRO A 432 24.82 -5.02 2.46
C PRO A 432 24.56 -6.50 2.13
N ASP A 433 23.89 -7.22 3.01
CA ASP A 433 23.63 -8.65 2.87
C ASP A 433 22.21 -8.97 2.36
N ALA A 434 21.41 -7.95 2.10
CA ALA A 434 20.03 -8.12 1.66
C ALA A 434 19.93 -8.92 0.36
N TYR A 435 18.96 -9.83 0.33
CA TYR A 435 18.60 -10.55 -0.89
C TYR A 435 17.80 -9.64 -1.82
N VAL A 436 18.18 -9.63 -3.09
CA VAL A 436 17.45 -8.97 -4.17
C VAL A 436 17.07 -10.04 -5.18
N ILE A 437 15.84 -10.51 -5.10
CA ILE A 437 15.29 -11.57 -5.94
C ILE A 437 14.32 -10.94 -6.94
N LEU A 438 14.43 -11.31 -8.21
CA LEU A 438 13.64 -10.73 -9.29
C LEU A 438 12.78 -11.81 -9.96
N GLU A 439 11.47 -11.59 -9.97
CA GLU A 439 10.62 -12.22 -10.95
C GLU A 439 10.77 -11.46 -12.27
N HIS A 440 11.64 -11.96 -13.15
CA HIS A 440 12.08 -11.18 -14.30
C HIS A 440 11.66 -11.77 -15.65
N PHE A 441 12.01 -13.01 -15.92
CA PHE A 441 11.62 -13.76 -17.10
C PHE A 441 11.87 -13.02 -18.41
N THR A 442 13.11 -12.58 -18.63
CA THR A 442 13.51 -11.84 -19.84
C THR A 442 14.60 -12.56 -20.62
N ASP A 443 15.27 -11.85 -21.53
CA ASP A 443 16.41 -12.38 -22.28
C ASP A 443 17.53 -12.83 -21.34
N ASN A 444 18.12 -13.98 -21.63
CA ASN A 444 19.19 -14.55 -20.81
C ASN A 444 20.40 -13.62 -20.66
N THR A 445 20.66 -12.74 -21.64
CA THR A 445 21.77 -11.77 -21.55
C THR A 445 21.49 -10.72 -20.47
N GLU A 446 20.24 -10.27 -20.38
CA GLU A 446 19.79 -9.33 -19.35
C GLU A 446 19.84 -9.96 -17.97
N GLU A 447 19.26 -11.14 -17.81
CA GLU A 447 19.28 -11.84 -16.51
C GLU A 447 20.69 -12.17 -16.05
N LYS A 448 21.59 -12.57 -16.97
CA LYS A 448 23.01 -12.75 -16.67
C LYS A 448 23.65 -11.47 -16.15
N GLU A 449 23.41 -10.35 -16.82
CA GLU A 449 23.98 -9.05 -16.44
C GLU A 449 23.53 -8.60 -15.05
N LEU A 450 22.27 -8.85 -14.69
CA LEU A 450 21.72 -8.57 -13.35
C LEU A 450 22.30 -9.54 -12.30
N ALA A 451 22.39 -10.83 -12.61
CA ALA A 451 22.94 -11.83 -11.72
C ALA A 451 24.44 -11.61 -11.41
N GLU A 452 25.20 -11.17 -12.40
CA GLU A 452 26.63 -10.95 -12.29
C GLU A 452 27.00 -9.53 -11.79
N TYR A 453 25.99 -8.64 -11.61
CA TYR A 453 26.22 -7.27 -11.18
C TYR A 453 26.87 -7.21 -9.79
N ARG A 454 28.06 -6.59 -9.70
CA ARG A 454 28.87 -6.49 -8.48
C ARG A 454 29.15 -7.83 -7.78
N SER A 455 29.16 -8.94 -8.54
CA SER A 455 29.38 -10.27 -7.97
C SER A 455 30.78 -10.44 -7.33
N ALA A 456 31.80 -9.71 -7.80
CA ALA A 456 33.12 -9.67 -7.18
C ALA A 456 33.11 -9.07 -5.76
N GLU A 457 32.06 -8.32 -5.40
CA GLU A 457 31.83 -7.73 -4.08
C GLU A 457 30.87 -8.61 -3.22
N GLY A 458 30.55 -9.83 -3.67
CA GLY A 458 29.57 -10.69 -3.01
C GLY A 458 28.09 -10.30 -3.26
N LYS A 459 27.88 -9.30 -4.15
CA LYS A 459 26.54 -8.85 -4.54
C LYS A 459 25.96 -9.71 -5.68
N GLY A 460 25.05 -9.17 -6.43
CA GLY A 460 24.34 -9.80 -7.54
C GLY A 460 22.91 -10.13 -7.18
N MET A 461 22.00 -9.83 -8.12
CA MET A 461 20.59 -10.14 -7.98
C MET A 461 20.35 -11.63 -8.24
N MET A 462 19.34 -12.21 -7.62
CA MET A 462 18.92 -13.59 -7.85
C MET A 462 17.70 -13.59 -8.74
N LEU A 463 17.68 -14.44 -9.76
CA LEU A 463 16.61 -14.48 -10.76
C LEU A 463 15.76 -15.74 -10.58
N TRP A 464 14.45 -15.61 -10.68
CA TRP A 464 13.55 -16.74 -10.71
C TRP A 464 13.81 -17.64 -11.93
N GLY A 465 14.02 -18.92 -11.67
CA GLY A 465 14.25 -19.97 -12.67
C GLY A 465 13.11 -20.96 -12.67
N ASN A 466 11.99 -20.63 -13.33
CA ASN A 466 10.81 -21.48 -13.42
C ASN A 466 11.12 -22.76 -14.19
N ILE A 467 10.98 -23.91 -13.55
CA ILE A 467 11.02 -25.24 -14.17
C ILE A 467 9.74 -26.05 -13.96
N ASN A 468 8.63 -25.39 -13.64
CA ASN A 468 7.36 -26.08 -13.44
C ASN A 468 7.02 -27.03 -14.59
N HIS A 469 7.07 -26.56 -15.85
CA HIS A 469 6.75 -27.41 -16.99
C HIS A 469 7.66 -28.64 -17.13
N PRO A 470 9.01 -28.53 -17.23
CA PRO A 470 9.87 -29.70 -17.35
C PRO A 470 9.83 -30.61 -16.11
N TYR A 471 9.63 -30.07 -14.92
CA TYR A 471 9.50 -30.87 -13.71
C TYR A 471 8.18 -31.65 -13.69
N ASN A 472 7.07 -31.05 -14.09
CA ASN A 472 5.79 -31.74 -14.28
C ASN A 472 5.91 -32.89 -15.29
N GLU A 473 6.54 -32.64 -16.45
CA GLU A 473 6.79 -33.68 -17.45
C GLU A 473 7.58 -34.85 -16.85
N ALA A 474 8.67 -34.56 -16.13
CA ALA A 474 9.47 -35.58 -15.49
C ALA A 474 8.68 -36.36 -14.42
N SER A 475 7.99 -35.65 -13.52
CA SER A 475 7.23 -36.27 -12.44
C SER A 475 6.03 -37.08 -12.96
N MET A 476 5.36 -36.62 -14.01
CA MET A 476 4.31 -37.34 -14.72
C MET A 476 4.81 -38.55 -15.53
N GLY A 477 6.12 -38.70 -15.74
CA GLY A 477 6.71 -39.80 -16.52
C GLY A 477 6.76 -39.57 -18.04
N TRP A 478 6.74 -38.30 -18.48
CA TRP A 478 6.93 -37.89 -19.86
C TRP A 478 8.37 -37.42 -20.06
N LEU A 479 9.11 -38.02 -20.99
CA LEU A 479 10.56 -37.78 -21.14
C LEU A 479 10.91 -36.63 -22.09
N THR A 480 9.99 -36.28 -23.00
CA THR A 480 10.31 -35.41 -24.14
C THR A 480 10.68 -33.98 -23.73
N ASN A 481 10.02 -33.44 -22.71
CA ASN A 481 10.17 -32.04 -22.27
C ASN A 481 10.74 -31.91 -20.84
N SER A 482 11.36 -32.97 -20.32
CA SER A 482 11.88 -33.03 -18.95
C SER A 482 13.32 -32.52 -18.82
N ASN A 483 13.65 -31.39 -19.42
CA ASN A 483 14.99 -30.82 -19.41
C ASN A 483 15.12 -29.68 -18.38
N PHE A 484 15.95 -29.88 -17.36
CA PHE A 484 16.15 -28.93 -16.25
C PHE A 484 17.32 -27.95 -16.47
N ASN A 485 17.90 -27.87 -17.66
CA ASN A 485 19.05 -27.00 -17.92
C ASN A 485 18.78 -25.51 -17.61
N TRP A 486 17.51 -25.08 -17.62
CA TRP A 486 17.13 -23.69 -17.38
C TRP A 486 17.47 -23.18 -15.96
N VAL A 487 17.52 -24.06 -14.95
CA VAL A 487 17.94 -23.69 -13.58
C VAL A 487 19.43 -23.89 -13.33
N SER A 488 20.19 -24.25 -14.33
CA SER A 488 21.65 -24.36 -14.23
C SER A 488 22.31 -23.07 -14.71
N HIS A 489 22.85 -22.27 -13.80
CA HIS A 489 23.63 -21.09 -14.16
C HIS A 489 24.75 -21.41 -15.16
N LYS A 490 25.39 -22.57 -15.04
CA LYS A 490 26.44 -23.02 -15.98
C LYS A 490 25.91 -23.27 -17.39
N GLN A 491 24.71 -23.88 -17.50
CA GLN A 491 24.07 -24.12 -18.79
C GLN A 491 23.56 -22.81 -19.42
N ARG A 492 23.21 -21.83 -18.58
CA ARG A 492 22.87 -20.47 -19.01
C ARG A 492 24.09 -19.60 -19.30
N GLY A 493 25.31 -20.08 -19.02
CA GLY A 493 26.56 -19.37 -19.26
C GLY A 493 26.85 -18.26 -18.23
N TRP A 494 26.30 -18.36 -17.03
CA TRP A 494 26.55 -17.42 -15.94
C TRP A 494 27.75 -17.84 -15.09
N SER A 495 28.46 -16.87 -14.53
CA SER A 495 29.63 -17.10 -13.67
C SER A 495 29.23 -17.32 -12.20
N VAL A 496 28.00 -16.99 -11.81
CA VAL A 496 27.48 -17.06 -10.43
C VAL A 496 26.21 -17.91 -10.36
N PRO A 497 25.96 -18.62 -9.23
CA PRO A 497 24.78 -19.46 -9.06
C PRO A 497 23.56 -18.67 -8.54
N HIS A 498 23.27 -17.54 -9.13
CA HIS A 498 22.19 -16.64 -8.71
C HIS A 498 20.86 -16.95 -9.41
N LEU A 499 20.47 -18.22 -9.37
CA LEU A 499 19.18 -18.71 -9.86
C LEU A 499 18.39 -19.33 -8.71
N ILE A 500 17.16 -18.85 -8.51
CA ILE A 500 16.17 -19.47 -7.63
C ILE A 500 15.36 -20.44 -8.48
N GLY A 501 15.77 -21.71 -8.46
CA GLY A 501 15.08 -22.76 -9.20
C GLY A 501 13.87 -23.26 -8.45
N TYR A 502 12.69 -23.26 -9.09
CA TYR A 502 11.46 -23.73 -8.45
C TYR A 502 10.60 -24.53 -9.42
N MET A 503 9.83 -25.45 -8.86
CA MET A 503 8.86 -26.29 -9.57
C MET A 503 7.40 -25.92 -9.25
N GLU A 504 7.15 -25.29 -8.14
CA GLU A 504 5.85 -24.79 -7.70
C GLU A 504 6.00 -23.37 -7.14
N SER A 505 5.04 -22.51 -7.42
CA SER A 505 4.79 -21.22 -6.80
C SER A 505 3.27 -20.99 -6.70
N HIS A 506 2.85 -19.80 -6.27
CA HIS A 506 1.43 -19.45 -6.24
C HIS A 506 0.79 -19.40 -7.64
N ASP A 507 1.59 -19.19 -8.70
CA ASP A 507 1.11 -19.07 -10.09
C ASP A 507 0.87 -20.41 -10.80
N GLU A 508 1.47 -21.49 -10.30
CA GLU A 508 1.41 -22.78 -10.98
C GLU A 508 0.43 -23.73 -10.30
N GLU A 509 -0.10 -24.63 -11.13
CA GLU A 509 -0.91 -25.73 -10.66
C GLU A 509 -0.06 -26.78 -9.95
N ARG A 510 -0.53 -27.29 -8.81
CA ARG A 510 0.19 -28.24 -7.94
C ARG A 510 0.63 -29.49 -8.70
N LEU A 511 1.90 -29.88 -8.49
CA LEU A 511 2.53 -31.05 -9.12
C LEU A 511 1.75 -32.34 -8.92
N MET A 512 1.26 -32.60 -7.69
CA MET A 512 0.52 -33.81 -7.39
C MET A 512 -0.81 -33.86 -8.14
N TYR A 513 -1.51 -32.74 -8.29
CA TYR A 513 -2.71 -32.67 -9.11
C TYR A 513 -2.41 -33.06 -10.58
N LYS A 514 -1.32 -32.50 -11.14
CA LYS A 514 -0.87 -32.84 -12.49
C LYS A 514 -0.53 -34.31 -12.64
N ASN A 515 0.20 -34.89 -11.68
CA ASN A 515 0.54 -36.32 -11.71
C ASN A 515 -0.70 -37.22 -11.70
N LEU A 516 -1.66 -36.96 -10.81
CA LEU A 516 -2.87 -37.76 -10.69
C LEU A 516 -3.81 -37.59 -11.91
N THR A 517 -3.81 -36.41 -12.52
CA THR A 517 -4.72 -36.11 -13.63
C THR A 517 -4.14 -36.50 -14.99
N TYR A 518 -2.86 -36.16 -15.24
CA TYR A 518 -2.22 -36.27 -16.55
C TYR A 518 -1.03 -37.25 -16.60
N GLY A 519 -0.73 -37.90 -15.47
CA GLY A 519 0.39 -38.81 -15.36
C GLY A 519 0.36 -39.97 -16.39
N ASN A 520 1.53 -40.46 -16.73
CA ASN A 520 1.70 -41.56 -17.70
C ASN A 520 1.14 -42.87 -17.12
N SER A 521 0.11 -43.39 -17.76
CA SER A 521 -0.58 -44.63 -17.41
C SER A 521 -0.33 -45.75 -18.43
N SER A 522 0.61 -45.59 -19.33
CA SER A 522 0.90 -46.58 -20.38
C SER A 522 1.49 -47.88 -19.85
N ASN A 523 2.15 -47.84 -18.69
CA ASN A 523 2.63 -49.02 -17.98
C ASN A 523 1.67 -49.38 -16.82
N PRO A 524 0.89 -50.47 -16.91
CA PRO A 524 -0.05 -50.84 -15.86
C PRO A 524 0.59 -51.21 -14.52
N ASN A 525 1.88 -51.56 -14.52
CA ASN A 525 2.64 -51.85 -13.29
C ASN A 525 3.30 -50.59 -12.70
N HIS A 526 3.19 -49.44 -13.35
CA HIS A 526 3.74 -48.17 -12.93
C HIS A 526 2.87 -47.01 -13.43
N ASN A 527 1.63 -47.00 -13.02
CA ASN A 527 0.64 -45.99 -13.41
C ASN A 527 0.81 -44.74 -12.54
N VAL A 528 1.32 -43.68 -13.13
CA VAL A 528 1.60 -42.41 -12.39
C VAL A 528 0.33 -41.75 -11.86
N LYS A 529 -0.85 -42.08 -12.40
CA LYS A 529 -2.13 -41.58 -11.85
C LYS A 529 -2.52 -42.23 -10.51
N GLU A 530 -1.81 -43.25 -10.07
CA GLU A 530 -1.99 -43.86 -8.77
C GLU A 530 -1.15 -43.10 -7.72
N LEU A 531 -1.78 -42.69 -6.60
CA LEU A 531 -1.15 -41.85 -5.57
C LEU A 531 0.20 -42.39 -5.08
N ALA A 532 0.30 -43.72 -4.86
CA ALA A 532 1.55 -44.33 -4.38
C ALA A 532 2.69 -44.16 -5.40
N VAL A 533 2.40 -44.34 -6.70
CA VAL A 533 3.38 -44.16 -7.78
C VAL A 533 3.74 -42.69 -7.98
N ALA A 534 2.74 -41.79 -7.91
CA ALA A 534 2.95 -40.35 -7.99
C ALA A 534 3.87 -39.85 -6.87
N LEU A 535 3.68 -40.31 -5.63
CA LEU A 535 4.52 -39.99 -4.47
C LEU A 535 5.94 -40.48 -4.62
N GLU A 536 6.14 -41.70 -5.15
CA GLU A 536 7.50 -42.22 -5.41
C GLU A 536 8.24 -41.41 -6.47
N ARG A 537 7.55 -40.88 -7.44
CA ARG A 537 8.18 -40.07 -8.51
C ARG A 537 8.56 -38.67 -8.06
N GLN A 538 7.98 -38.15 -7.01
CA GLN A 538 8.34 -36.84 -6.45
C GLN A 538 9.46 -36.90 -5.40
N LYS A 539 9.79 -38.09 -4.89
CA LYS A 539 10.96 -38.34 -4.05
C LYS A 539 12.23 -38.39 -4.88
#